data_ce271c8512abc7655ceb17f1e886c280
#
_entry.id   ce271c8512abc7655ceb17f1e886c280
#
_cell.length_a   1.000
_cell.length_b   1.000
_cell.length_c   1.000
_cell.angle_alpha   90.00
_cell.angle_beta   90.00
_cell.angle_gamma   90.00
#
_symmetry.space_group_name_H-M   'P 1'
#
loop_
_entity.id
_entity.type
_entity.pdbx_description
1 polymer ?
#
loop_
_entity_poly.entity_id
_entity_poly.type
_entity_poly.pdbx_seq_one_letter_code
_entity_poly.pdbx_strand_id
1 'polypeptide(L)'
;LQAAQAVDRGKGILFVYGNYSGDNMNFGIAGEMLGDMDIPVKTVRVWDDVASASKENYLDRRGIAGNVLVIKIAGAATASGLDLEQAYRVACKARDNVYSIGVGLSGATIPGEDKPIFTLADDEMEYGLGIHGEPGVRRVKLQTADEIVEELVEKILEDSGIQAGDTVCT
;
A
#
# COMPACT_ATOMS: atom_id res chain seq x y z
N LEU A 1 13.54 -14.52 2.67
CA LEU A 1 14.40 -15.41 1.89
C LEU A 1 13.78 -16.80 1.73
N GLN A 2 13.58 -17.57 2.80
CA GLN A 2 13.07 -18.95 2.76
C GLN A 2 11.74 -19.09 2.00
N ALA A 3 10.80 -18.19 2.20
CA ALA A 3 9.52 -18.20 1.48
C ALA A 3 9.72 -18.01 -0.04
N ALA A 4 10.62 -17.10 -0.43
CA ALA A 4 10.94 -16.88 -1.84
C ALA A 4 11.55 -18.14 -2.49
N GLN A 5 12.52 -18.76 -1.81
CA GLN A 5 13.12 -20.02 -2.27
C GLN A 5 12.10 -21.16 -2.38
N ALA A 6 11.15 -21.24 -1.45
CA ALA A 6 10.11 -22.28 -1.45
C ALA A 6 9.12 -22.16 -2.63
N VAL A 7 8.88 -20.94 -3.12
CA VAL A 7 7.96 -20.70 -4.24
C VAL A 7 8.65 -20.57 -5.60
N ASP A 8 9.97 -20.41 -5.64
CA ASP A 8 10.71 -20.32 -6.90
C ASP A 8 10.55 -21.60 -7.74
N ARG A 9 10.30 -21.40 -9.01
CA ARG A 9 10.18 -22.45 -10.05
C ARG A 9 11.12 -22.18 -11.22
N GLY A 10 12.24 -21.48 -10.97
CA GLY A 10 13.21 -21.10 -12.00
C GLY A 10 12.73 -19.99 -12.93
N LYS A 11 11.72 -19.20 -12.49
CA LYS A 11 11.20 -18.04 -13.24
C LYS A 11 11.50 -16.71 -12.54
N GLY A 12 12.12 -16.77 -11.38
CA GLY A 12 12.43 -15.62 -10.55
C GLY A 12 11.28 -15.22 -9.59
N ILE A 13 11.55 -14.19 -8.82
CA ILE A 13 10.70 -13.75 -7.71
C ILE A 13 10.23 -12.30 -7.97
N LEU A 14 8.95 -12.07 -7.82
CA LEU A 14 8.34 -10.74 -7.77
C LEU A 14 7.96 -10.41 -6.32
N PHE A 15 8.69 -9.49 -5.67
CA PHE A 15 8.29 -8.92 -4.40
C PHE A 15 7.27 -7.81 -4.60
N VAL A 16 6.17 -7.84 -3.84
CA VAL A 16 5.15 -6.79 -3.80
C VAL A 16 4.82 -6.50 -2.35
N TYR A 17 5.09 -5.27 -1.88
CA TYR A 17 4.86 -4.86 -0.50
C TYR A 17 4.67 -3.35 -0.37
N GLY A 18 4.12 -2.91 0.77
CA GLY A 18 3.93 -1.49 1.08
C GLY A 18 5.25 -0.77 1.31
N ASN A 19 5.34 0.47 0.89
CA ASN A 19 6.56 1.27 0.99
C ASN A 19 6.81 1.73 2.44
N TYR A 20 7.45 0.88 3.23
CA TYR A 20 7.92 1.17 4.57
C TYR A 20 9.42 0.92 4.67
N SER A 21 10.12 1.70 5.49
CA SER A 21 11.59 1.62 5.60
C SER A 21 12.08 0.23 6.05
N GLY A 22 11.40 -0.38 7.00
CA GLY A 22 11.71 -1.74 7.47
C GLY A 22 11.55 -2.78 6.37
N ASP A 23 10.44 -2.73 5.63
CA ASP A 23 10.19 -3.62 4.50
C ASP A 23 11.22 -3.40 3.39
N ASN A 24 11.48 -2.15 3.04
CA ASN A 24 12.47 -1.81 2.01
C ASN A 24 13.84 -2.39 2.33
N MET A 25 14.28 -2.30 3.59
CA MET A 25 15.55 -2.86 4.03
C MET A 25 15.53 -4.39 4.02
N ASN A 26 14.53 -5.02 4.61
CA ASN A 26 14.48 -6.48 4.75
C ASN A 26 14.28 -7.20 3.40
N PHE A 27 13.39 -6.70 2.54
CA PHE A 27 13.21 -7.24 1.19
C PHE A 27 14.39 -6.92 0.28
N GLY A 28 15.06 -5.77 0.48
CA GLY A 28 16.31 -5.43 -0.21
C GLY A 28 17.38 -6.48 0.05
N ILE A 29 17.69 -6.75 1.32
CA ILE A 29 18.65 -7.79 1.72
C ILE A 29 18.26 -9.16 1.16
N ALA A 30 16.98 -9.54 1.28
CA ALA A 30 16.52 -10.81 0.73
C ALA A 30 16.68 -10.90 -0.79
N GLY A 31 16.48 -9.79 -1.50
CA GLY A 31 16.68 -9.71 -2.94
C GLY A 31 18.13 -9.84 -3.37
N GLU A 32 19.06 -9.21 -2.64
CA GLU A 32 20.51 -9.38 -2.86
C GLU A 32 20.94 -10.84 -2.65
N MET A 33 20.50 -11.45 -1.54
CA MET A 33 20.80 -12.87 -1.26
C MET A 33 20.25 -13.84 -2.31
N LEU A 34 19.08 -13.55 -2.89
CA LEU A 34 18.52 -14.34 -4.00
C LEU A 34 19.32 -14.12 -5.28
N GLY A 35 19.79 -12.91 -5.54
CA GLY A 35 20.68 -12.59 -6.66
C GLY A 35 21.99 -13.36 -6.60
N ASP A 36 22.60 -13.51 -5.40
CA ASP A 36 23.78 -14.32 -5.16
C ASP A 36 23.55 -15.83 -5.41
N MET A 37 22.29 -16.25 -5.46
CA MET A 37 21.86 -17.63 -5.79
C MET A 37 21.41 -17.77 -7.25
N ASP A 38 21.70 -16.79 -8.10
CA ASP A 38 21.26 -16.73 -9.51
C ASP A 38 19.72 -16.73 -9.69
N ILE A 39 18.95 -16.31 -8.66
CA ILE A 39 17.50 -16.18 -8.72
C ILE A 39 17.16 -14.72 -9.04
N PRO A 40 16.60 -14.40 -10.24
CA PRO A 40 16.27 -13.04 -10.60
C PRO A 40 15.12 -12.50 -9.74
N VAL A 41 15.25 -11.26 -9.30
CA VAL A 41 14.25 -10.59 -8.43
C VAL A 41 13.81 -9.28 -9.06
N LYS A 42 12.51 -9.01 -9.01
CA LYS A 42 11.91 -7.70 -9.25
C LYS A 42 11.12 -7.27 -8.02
N THR A 43 11.09 -5.96 -7.75
CA THR A 43 10.42 -5.40 -6.57
C THR A 43 9.43 -4.31 -6.96
N VAL A 44 8.21 -4.43 -6.48
CA VAL A 44 7.16 -3.41 -6.58
C VAL A 44 6.82 -2.94 -5.17
N ARG A 45 7.23 -1.71 -4.84
CA ARG A 45 6.82 -1.02 -3.61
C ARG A 45 5.54 -0.27 -3.90
N VAL A 46 4.54 -0.41 -3.03
CA VAL A 46 3.23 0.24 -3.15
C VAL A 46 3.20 1.48 -2.28
N TRP A 47 2.71 2.59 -2.82
CA TRP A 47 2.67 3.93 -2.22
C TRP A 47 1.35 4.65 -2.47
N ASP A 48 0.26 3.96 -2.20
CA ASP A 48 -1.10 4.40 -2.51
C ASP A 48 -1.69 5.45 -1.57
N ASP A 49 -1.08 5.65 -0.37
CA ASP A 49 -1.60 6.56 0.66
C ASP A 49 -1.37 8.03 0.29
N VAL A 50 -2.41 8.67 -0.26
CA VAL A 50 -2.34 10.07 -0.70
C VAL A 50 -2.21 11.08 0.44
N ALA A 51 -2.46 10.66 1.70
CA ALA A 51 -2.34 11.53 2.86
C ALA A 51 -0.91 11.61 3.40
N SER A 52 -0.07 10.61 3.16
CA SER A 52 1.22 10.49 3.84
C SER A 52 2.35 11.33 3.24
N ALA A 53 2.24 11.74 1.97
CA ALA A 53 3.14 12.71 1.35
C ALA A 53 2.48 13.35 0.13
N SER A 54 3.00 14.52 -0.31
CA SER A 54 2.47 15.23 -1.47
C SER A 54 2.63 14.43 -2.77
N LYS A 55 1.92 14.86 -3.82
CA LYS A 55 2.00 14.25 -5.16
C LYS A 55 3.41 14.31 -5.73
N GLU A 56 4.14 15.38 -5.49
CA GLU A 56 5.53 15.58 -5.96
C GLU A 56 6.50 14.63 -5.23
N ASN A 57 6.17 14.25 -3.99
CA ASN A 57 6.96 13.38 -3.14
C ASN A 57 6.33 11.98 -2.98
N TYR A 58 5.64 11.50 -4.00
CA TYR A 58 4.89 10.24 -3.95
C TYR A 58 5.73 9.02 -3.54
N LEU A 59 7.04 9.04 -3.79
CA LEU A 59 7.97 7.97 -3.39
C LEU A 59 8.13 7.84 -1.86
N ASP A 60 7.75 8.87 -1.11
CA ASP A 60 7.79 8.87 0.35
C ASP A 60 6.46 8.39 0.97
N ARG A 61 5.44 8.13 0.12
CA ARG A 61 4.14 7.65 0.56
C ARG A 61 4.20 6.24 1.10
N ARG A 62 3.34 5.98 2.07
CA ARG A 62 3.10 4.64 2.61
C ARG A 62 2.25 3.80 1.66
N GLY A 63 2.37 2.48 1.77
CA GLY A 63 1.44 1.53 1.17
C GLY A 63 0.41 1.08 2.20
N ILE A 64 -0.87 1.30 1.94
CA ILE A 64 -1.97 0.91 2.84
C ILE A 64 -2.97 -0.03 2.14
N ALA A 65 -4.22 0.34 1.94
CA ALA A 65 -5.25 -0.52 1.36
C ALA A 65 -4.94 -0.96 -0.09
N GLY A 66 -4.28 -0.11 -0.88
CA GLY A 66 -3.90 -0.39 -2.26
C GLY A 66 -2.98 -1.60 -2.42
N ASN A 67 -2.23 -1.97 -1.37
CA ASN A 67 -1.44 -3.20 -1.35
C ASN A 67 -2.26 -4.42 -1.78
N VAL A 68 -3.51 -4.53 -1.31
CA VAL A 68 -4.38 -5.68 -1.60
C VAL A 68 -4.65 -5.77 -3.10
N LEU A 69 -4.95 -4.66 -3.75
CA LEU A 69 -5.25 -4.62 -5.19
C LEU A 69 -4.00 -4.95 -6.02
N VAL A 70 -2.86 -4.33 -5.70
CA VAL A 70 -1.60 -4.57 -6.43
C VAL A 70 -1.14 -6.01 -6.29
N ILE A 71 -1.21 -6.60 -5.08
CA ILE A 71 -0.87 -8.00 -4.83
C ILE A 71 -1.79 -8.95 -5.63
N LYS A 72 -3.11 -8.69 -5.63
CA LYS A 72 -4.05 -9.52 -6.39
C LYS A 72 -3.80 -9.45 -7.89
N ILE A 73 -3.53 -8.25 -8.43
CA ILE A 73 -3.23 -8.05 -9.84
C ILE A 73 -1.92 -8.73 -10.22
N ALA A 74 -0.86 -8.56 -9.42
CA ALA A 74 0.42 -9.24 -9.62
C ALA A 74 0.26 -10.76 -9.58
N GLY A 75 -0.48 -11.28 -8.59
CA GLY A 75 -0.77 -12.71 -8.49
C GLY A 75 -1.56 -13.25 -9.68
N ALA A 76 -2.57 -12.52 -10.17
CA ALA A 76 -3.32 -12.89 -11.36
C ALA A 76 -2.43 -12.87 -12.63
N ALA A 77 -1.55 -11.88 -12.75
CA ALA A 77 -0.61 -11.78 -13.86
C ALA A 77 0.33 -13.00 -13.93
N THR A 78 0.89 -13.40 -12.78
CA THR A 78 1.75 -14.60 -12.70
C THR A 78 0.96 -15.89 -12.93
N ALA A 79 -0.25 -16.00 -12.38
CA ALA A 79 -1.11 -17.17 -12.58
C ALA A 79 -1.57 -17.34 -14.03
N SER A 80 -1.66 -16.24 -14.80
CA SER A 80 -1.98 -16.29 -16.24
C SER A 80 -0.78 -16.67 -17.14
N GLY A 81 0.38 -16.95 -16.54
CA GLY A 81 1.58 -17.42 -17.24
C GLY A 81 2.49 -16.32 -17.78
N LEU A 82 2.31 -15.06 -17.34
CA LEU A 82 3.24 -13.98 -17.68
C LEU A 82 4.61 -14.24 -17.03
N ASP A 83 5.68 -13.90 -17.75
CA ASP A 83 7.03 -13.94 -17.21
C ASP A 83 7.26 -12.84 -16.15
N LEU A 84 8.41 -12.91 -15.47
CA LEU A 84 8.76 -11.99 -14.39
C LEU A 84 8.70 -10.52 -14.83
N GLU A 85 9.21 -10.20 -16.01
CA GLU A 85 9.26 -8.83 -16.53
C GLU A 85 7.86 -8.33 -16.90
N GLN A 86 7.04 -9.19 -17.49
CA GLN A 86 5.65 -8.88 -17.85
C GLN A 86 4.79 -8.68 -16.59
N ALA A 87 4.90 -9.59 -15.61
CA ALA A 87 4.20 -9.48 -14.33
C ALA A 87 4.63 -8.23 -13.56
N TYR A 88 5.92 -7.91 -13.55
CA TYR A 88 6.45 -6.68 -12.95
C TYR A 88 5.84 -5.43 -13.59
N ARG A 89 5.79 -5.34 -14.92
CA ARG A 89 5.16 -4.20 -15.61
C ARG A 89 3.68 -4.05 -15.29
N VAL A 90 2.94 -5.16 -15.23
CA VAL A 90 1.51 -5.14 -14.84
C VAL A 90 1.34 -4.66 -13.42
N ALA A 91 2.16 -5.16 -12.49
CA ALA A 91 2.11 -4.74 -11.09
C ALA A 91 2.51 -3.26 -10.90
N CYS A 92 3.51 -2.78 -11.63
CA CYS A 92 3.88 -1.37 -11.64
C CYS A 92 2.74 -0.49 -12.15
N LYS A 93 2.08 -0.88 -13.26
CA LYS A 93 0.93 -0.16 -13.78
C LYS A 93 -0.21 -0.10 -12.76
N ALA A 94 -0.49 -1.20 -12.05
CA ALA A 94 -1.50 -1.22 -10.99
C ALA A 94 -1.10 -0.27 -9.86
N ARG A 95 0.13 -0.34 -9.36
CA ARG A 95 0.66 0.54 -8.31
C ARG A 95 0.56 2.02 -8.68
N ASP A 96 0.87 2.37 -9.92
CA ASP A 96 0.88 3.76 -10.38
C ASP A 96 -0.54 4.33 -10.62
N ASN A 97 -1.58 3.48 -10.52
CA ASN A 97 -2.98 3.84 -10.71
C ASN A 97 -3.88 3.41 -9.54
N VAL A 98 -3.31 3.18 -8.37
CA VAL A 98 -4.06 2.91 -7.15
C VAL A 98 -3.82 4.02 -6.13
N TYR A 99 -4.90 4.50 -5.54
CA TYR A 99 -4.91 5.60 -4.57
C TYR A 99 -5.80 5.22 -3.41
N SER A 100 -5.39 5.53 -2.21
CA SER A 100 -6.18 5.32 -1.01
C SER A 100 -5.89 6.39 0.03
N ILE A 101 -6.77 6.49 0.99
CA ILE A 101 -6.61 7.33 2.17
C ILE A 101 -7.36 6.67 3.33
N GLY A 102 -6.72 6.60 4.49
CA GLY A 102 -7.31 6.01 5.68
C GLY A 102 -7.96 7.03 6.60
N VAL A 103 -8.90 6.56 7.42
CA VAL A 103 -9.46 7.32 8.53
C VAL A 103 -9.52 6.43 9.77
N GLY A 104 -9.09 6.97 10.92
CA GLY A 104 -9.23 6.32 12.22
C GLY A 104 -10.46 6.86 12.95
N LEU A 105 -11.36 5.97 13.37
CA LEU A 105 -12.58 6.32 14.13
C LEU A 105 -12.48 5.94 15.62
N SER A 106 -11.53 5.08 15.96
CA SER A 106 -11.24 4.64 17.32
C SER A 106 -9.82 4.12 17.41
N GLY A 107 -9.30 3.97 18.64
CA GLY A 107 -8.01 3.32 18.86
C GLY A 107 -8.01 1.86 18.40
N ALA A 108 -6.85 1.36 18.03
CA ALA A 108 -6.63 -0.03 17.66
C ALA A 108 -5.58 -0.66 18.58
N THR A 109 -5.83 -1.92 18.99
CA THR A 109 -4.90 -2.67 19.87
C THR A 109 -4.40 -3.89 19.11
N ILE A 110 -3.07 -4.08 19.11
CA ILE A 110 -2.46 -5.28 18.53
C ILE A 110 -2.84 -6.49 19.39
N PRO A 111 -3.23 -7.62 18.81
CA PRO A 111 -3.52 -8.83 19.58
C PRO A 111 -2.35 -9.23 20.50
N GLY A 112 -2.63 -9.35 21.81
CA GLY A 112 -1.64 -9.67 22.83
C GLY A 112 -1.03 -8.45 23.53
N GLU A 113 -1.33 -7.23 23.10
CA GLU A 113 -0.92 -5.99 23.77
C GLU A 113 -2.06 -5.45 24.66
N ASP A 114 -1.70 -4.80 25.78
CA ASP A 114 -2.66 -4.21 26.71
C ASP A 114 -3.03 -2.75 26.35
N LYS A 115 -2.27 -2.12 25.48
CA LYS A 115 -2.45 -0.70 25.13
C LYS A 115 -2.70 -0.53 23.64
N PRO A 116 -3.59 0.40 23.28
CA PRO A 116 -3.79 0.75 21.88
C PRO A 116 -2.53 1.42 21.30
N ILE A 117 -2.30 1.21 19.99
CA ILE A 117 -1.21 1.85 19.23
C ILE A 117 -1.43 3.35 19.04
N PHE A 118 -2.68 3.81 19.13
CA PHE A 118 -3.08 5.21 19.18
C PHE A 118 -4.40 5.36 19.94
N THR A 119 -4.73 6.58 20.36
CA THR A 119 -5.98 6.89 21.06
C THR A 119 -6.69 8.07 20.43
N LEU A 120 -8.01 7.98 20.37
CA LEU A 120 -8.92 9.07 20.00
C LEU A 120 -9.95 9.24 21.12
N ALA A 121 -10.48 10.44 21.31
CA ALA A 121 -11.67 10.63 22.12
C ALA A 121 -12.90 10.05 21.40
N ASP A 122 -13.97 9.75 22.16
CA ASP A 122 -15.19 9.12 21.61
C ASP A 122 -15.88 9.93 20.52
N ASP A 123 -15.64 11.25 20.48
CA ASP A 123 -16.19 12.18 19.52
C ASP A 123 -15.16 12.71 18.52
N GLU A 124 -14.04 12.02 18.37
CA GLU A 124 -12.95 12.40 17.46
C GLU A 124 -12.66 11.34 16.41
N MET A 125 -12.12 11.80 15.29
CA MET A 125 -11.57 10.98 14.20
C MET A 125 -10.30 11.60 13.65
N GLU A 126 -9.49 10.80 12.97
CA GLU A 126 -8.22 11.25 12.40
C GLU A 126 -8.07 10.79 10.95
N TYR A 127 -7.88 11.75 10.04
CA TYR A 127 -7.63 11.50 8.63
C TYR A 127 -6.17 11.14 8.36
N GLY A 128 -5.94 10.22 7.43
CA GLY A 128 -4.60 9.84 6.99
C GLY A 128 -3.81 9.04 8.01
N LEU A 129 -4.48 8.38 8.95
CA LEU A 129 -3.85 7.51 9.93
C LEU A 129 -3.18 6.32 9.24
N GLY A 130 -1.94 6.00 9.63
CA GLY A 130 -1.21 4.84 9.12
C GLY A 130 -1.65 3.53 9.75
N ILE A 131 -1.40 2.41 9.05
CA ILE A 131 -1.83 1.06 9.47
C ILE A 131 -1.11 0.53 10.73
N HIS A 132 0.03 1.12 11.11
CA HIS A 132 0.74 0.78 12.35
C HIS A 132 0.51 1.83 13.44
N GLY A 133 -0.45 2.77 13.25
CA GLY A 133 -0.72 3.87 14.17
C GLY A 133 0.18 5.09 13.94
N GLU A 134 0.82 5.19 12.78
CA GLU A 134 1.52 6.42 12.41
C GLU A 134 0.53 7.59 12.37
N PRO A 135 0.91 8.77 12.91
CA PRO A 135 0.01 9.91 12.98
C PRO A 135 -0.61 10.27 11.64
N GLY A 136 -1.89 10.63 11.68
CA GLY A 136 -2.59 11.18 10.53
C GLY A 136 -2.22 12.64 10.29
N VAL A 137 -2.86 13.21 9.28
CA VAL A 137 -2.61 14.60 8.87
C VAL A 137 -3.53 15.60 9.57
N ARG A 138 -4.68 15.12 10.08
CA ARG A 138 -5.67 15.99 10.71
C ARG A 138 -6.60 15.22 11.65
N ARG A 139 -6.75 15.72 12.88
CA ARG A 139 -7.74 15.25 13.84
C ARG A 139 -8.91 16.23 13.92
N VAL A 140 -10.13 15.72 13.86
CA VAL A 140 -11.37 16.49 13.86
C VAL A 140 -12.44 15.81 14.70
N LYS A 141 -13.57 16.48 14.92
CA LYS A 141 -14.75 15.86 15.52
C LYS A 141 -15.33 14.82 14.56
N LEU A 142 -15.93 13.79 15.16
CA LEU A 142 -16.58 12.71 14.41
C LEU A 142 -17.63 13.28 13.46
N GLN A 143 -17.52 12.91 12.21
CA GLN A 143 -18.40 13.31 11.10
C GLN A 143 -19.34 12.17 10.71
N THR A 144 -20.35 12.47 9.91
CA THR A 144 -21.20 11.46 9.31
C THR A 144 -20.44 10.67 8.23
N ALA A 145 -20.91 9.45 7.91
CA ALA A 145 -20.29 8.64 6.87
C ALA A 145 -20.24 9.37 5.51
N ASP A 146 -21.29 10.11 5.17
CA ASP A 146 -21.38 10.84 3.90
C ASP A 146 -20.31 11.96 3.85
N GLU A 147 -20.17 12.75 4.92
CA GLU A 147 -19.14 13.80 5.01
C GLU A 147 -17.73 13.22 4.91
N ILE A 148 -17.48 12.09 5.60
CA ILE A 148 -16.19 11.40 5.55
C ILE A 148 -15.89 10.94 4.12
N VAL A 149 -16.82 10.24 3.48
CA VAL A 149 -16.63 9.69 2.12
C VAL A 149 -16.44 10.83 1.10
N GLU A 150 -17.20 11.91 1.19
CA GLU A 150 -17.05 13.07 0.31
C GLU A 150 -15.61 13.62 0.39
N GLU A 151 -15.10 13.85 1.59
CA GLU A 151 -13.75 14.37 1.78
C GLU A 151 -12.66 13.39 1.30
N LEU A 152 -12.81 12.08 1.58
CA LEU A 152 -11.85 11.07 1.12
C LEU A 152 -11.81 11.00 -0.41
N VAL A 153 -12.96 11.01 -1.06
CA VAL A 153 -13.07 10.97 -2.53
C VAL A 153 -12.48 12.24 -3.15
N GLU A 154 -12.79 13.42 -2.61
CA GLU A 154 -12.19 14.68 -3.08
C GLU A 154 -10.67 14.63 -3.05
N LYS A 155 -10.07 14.16 -1.94
CA LYS A 155 -8.61 14.01 -1.80
C LYS A 155 -8.00 13.06 -2.82
N ILE A 156 -8.67 11.94 -3.09
CA ILE A 156 -8.22 10.98 -4.10
C ILE A 156 -8.32 11.58 -5.51
N LEU A 157 -9.41 12.30 -5.83
CA LEU A 157 -9.59 12.92 -7.14
C LEU A 157 -8.57 14.06 -7.39
N GLU A 158 -8.30 14.89 -6.39
CA GLU A 158 -7.26 15.93 -6.46
C GLU A 158 -5.87 15.33 -6.80
N ASP A 159 -5.57 14.19 -6.23
CA ASP A 159 -4.26 13.53 -6.37
C ASP A 159 -4.14 12.70 -7.64
N SER A 160 -5.12 11.88 -7.93
CA SER A 160 -5.09 10.89 -9.02
C SER A 160 -5.11 11.50 -10.41
N GLY A 161 -5.75 12.66 -10.57
CA GLY A 161 -5.99 13.28 -11.88
C GLY A 161 -7.09 12.59 -12.70
N ILE A 162 -7.91 11.74 -12.08
CA ILE A 162 -9.09 11.11 -12.68
C ILE A 162 -10.05 12.19 -13.19
N GLN A 163 -10.58 12.00 -14.39
CA GLN A 163 -11.47 12.93 -15.08
C GLN A 163 -12.88 12.35 -15.22
N ALA A 164 -13.85 13.24 -15.42
CA ALA A 164 -15.21 12.82 -15.73
C ALA A 164 -15.25 11.96 -17.00
N GLY A 165 -15.80 10.76 -16.88
CA GLY A 165 -15.88 9.76 -17.96
C GLY A 165 -14.83 8.62 -17.86
N ASP A 166 -13.88 8.74 -16.95
CA ASP A 166 -12.96 7.64 -16.66
C ASP A 166 -13.68 6.49 -15.95
N THR A 167 -13.25 5.27 -16.21
CA THR A 167 -13.75 4.09 -15.52
C THR A 167 -12.82 3.75 -14.36
N VAL A 168 -13.37 3.71 -13.16
CA VAL A 168 -12.64 3.38 -11.94
C VAL A 168 -13.21 2.13 -11.28
N CYS A 169 -12.40 1.48 -10.46
CA CYS A 169 -12.80 0.41 -9.55
C CYS A 169 -12.65 0.93 -8.11
N THR A 170 -13.72 0.86 -7.32
CA THR A 170 -13.73 1.28 -5.91
C THR A 170 -14.03 0.09 -5.01
#